data_cc6530e09b85edfa3ae2cb1ee8d711eb
#
_entry.id   cc6530e09b85edfa3ae2cb1ee8d711eb
#
_cell.length_a   1.000
_cell.length_b   1.000
_cell.length_c   1.000
_cell.angle_alpha   90.00
_cell.angle_beta   90.00
_cell.angle_gamma   90.00
#
_symmetry.space_group_name_H-M   'P 1'
#
loop_
_entity.id
_entity.type
_entity.pdbx_description
1 polymer ?
#
loop_
_entity_poly.entity_id
_entity_poly.type
_entity_poly.pdbx_seq_one_letter_code
_entity_poly.pdbx_strand_id
1 'polypeptide(L)'
;MLSSIRIQLITVFLALITLILVQGFIARKNQEVLNEGISFASKAVNDVGIVKELERDVVDLQRNVLIFKENASKSAITRFSRLMVTINAKLDKLAQVDETGELQDGNYILTRMKEHLNAYQQNFTQVVDARSERDNLVARGTLSDITALEATLNDAQTQGKVSPAMVEEAKITLVRAENAMLKYIMKPDMQYIKSFNEAADSLKELNLSSEQKLTQRIERLTDRIKNDFFKLTQITQGNLFLVNVVMAGSANEFLYLSGELAKKVSTDSEVITKRTYQTAEQTQRNGELFSFIAILLAFAAALFSTFRILEPIRSITEVFNKLSKGIQISNIPGSRRKDEIGKLAKAALVFSDKNRQTEKLLDESRSMNSQLEGLNKALTESKIKAEKATASKSIFLANMSHEIRTPMNGIIGLIELAQQQELSPTVRGYLDKAAYSGQILISVINDILDFSKIEAGKLKI
;
A
#
# COMPACT_ATOMS: atom_id res chain seq x y z
N MET A 1 -41.63 -25.38 47.66
CA MET A 1 -40.16 -25.55 47.55
C MET A 1 -39.36 -24.25 47.72
N LEU A 2 -39.96 -23.06 47.65
CA LEU A 2 -39.25 -21.76 47.77
C LEU A 2 -39.11 -21.25 49.23
N SER A 3 -39.37 -22.07 50.22
CA SER A 3 -39.28 -21.66 51.62
C SER A 3 -37.88 -21.77 52.23
N SER A 4 -36.94 -22.45 51.59
CA SER A 4 -35.58 -22.61 52.07
C SER A 4 -34.72 -21.43 51.64
N ILE A 5 -34.06 -20.78 52.60
CA ILE A 5 -33.11 -19.68 52.37
C ILE A 5 -31.98 -20.16 51.49
N ARG A 6 -31.56 -21.41 51.59
CA ARG A 6 -30.54 -22.03 50.78
C ARG A 6 -30.88 -22.01 49.30
N ILE A 7 -32.12 -22.32 48.92
CA ILE A 7 -32.58 -22.31 47.55
C ILE A 7 -32.64 -20.86 47.02
N GLN A 8 -33.14 -19.92 47.81
CA GLN A 8 -33.19 -18.50 47.45
C GLN A 8 -31.79 -17.92 47.22
N LEU A 9 -30.81 -18.22 48.05
CA LEU A 9 -29.43 -17.83 47.89
C LEU A 9 -28.81 -18.46 46.63
N ILE A 10 -29.01 -19.77 46.40
CA ILE A 10 -28.49 -20.46 45.24
C ILE A 10 -29.08 -19.82 43.96
N THR A 11 -30.35 -19.47 43.92
CA THR A 11 -30.96 -18.86 42.78
C THR A 11 -30.37 -17.46 42.50
N VAL A 12 -30.18 -16.65 43.53
CA VAL A 12 -29.52 -15.34 43.41
C VAL A 12 -28.09 -15.45 42.94
N PHE A 13 -27.32 -16.39 43.51
CA PHE A 13 -25.94 -16.63 43.06
C PHE A 13 -25.86 -17.18 41.67
N LEU A 14 -26.75 -18.08 41.26
CA LEU A 14 -26.83 -18.61 39.90
C LEU A 14 -27.15 -17.51 38.89
N ALA A 15 -28.07 -16.62 39.24
CA ALA A 15 -28.38 -15.46 38.43
C ALA A 15 -27.19 -14.50 38.25
N LEU A 16 -26.46 -14.22 39.33
CA LEU A 16 -25.25 -13.40 39.29
C LEU A 16 -24.13 -14.06 38.48
N ILE A 17 -23.89 -15.37 38.63
CA ILE A 17 -22.91 -16.10 37.83
C ILE A 17 -23.28 -16.11 36.36
N THR A 18 -24.56 -16.35 36.04
CA THR A 18 -25.07 -16.31 34.67
C THR A 18 -24.82 -14.93 34.06
N LEU A 19 -25.04 -13.88 34.80
CA LEU A 19 -24.88 -12.51 34.38
C LEU A 19 -23.41 -12.16 34.13
N ILE A 20 -22.47 -12.65 34.97
CA ILE A 20 -21.01 -12.51 34.75
C ILE A 20 -20.56 -13.27 33.50
N LEU A 21 -21.10 -14.49 33.29
CA LEU A 21 -20.79 -15.28 32.10
C LEU A 21 -21.29 -14.63 30.82
N VAL A 22 -22.49 -14.06 30.84
CA VAL A 22 -23.07 -13.30 29.72
C VAL A 22 -22.22 -12.06 29.44
N GLN A 23 -21.80 -11.33 30.47
CA GLN A 23 -20.91 -10.17 30.33
C GLN A 23 -19.56 -10.57 29.73
N GLY A 24 -18.96 -11.66 30.21
CA GLY A 24 -17.70 -12.19 29.67
C GLY A 24 -17.83 -12.62 28.20
N PHE A 25 -18.96 -13.21 27.83
CA PHE A 25 -19.25 -13.59 26.45
C PHE A 25 -19.41 -12.36 25.53
N ILE A 26 -20.15 -11.34 25.97
CA ILE A 26 -20.33 -10.08 25.23
C ILE A 26 -18.96 -9.38 25.05
N ALA A 27 -18.15 -9.29 26.12
CA ALA A 27 -16.85 -8.67 26.06
C ALA A 27 -15.89 -9.40 25.07
N ARG A 28 -15.91 -10.74 25.09
CA ARG A 28 -15.12 -11.55 24.15
C ARG A 28 -15.56 -11.35 22.72
N LYS A 29 -16.85 -11.34 22.45
CA LYS A 29 -17.41 -11.12 21.11
C LYS A 29 -17.05 -9.71 20.58
N ASN A 30 -17.10 -8.73 21.46
CA ASN A 30 -16.71 -7.34 21.13
C ASN A 30 -15.21 -7.25 20.75
N GLN A 31 -14.37 -7.94 21.49
CA GLN A 31 -12.94 -7.99 21.21
C GLN A 31 -12.64 -8.70 19.88
N GLU A 32 -13.38 -9.75 19.55
CA GLU A 32 -13.25 -10.47 18.28
C GLU A 32 -13.59 -9.57 17.10
N VAL A 33 -14.73 -8.89 17.12
CA VAL A 33 -15.15 -7.93 16.09
C VAL A 33 -14.13 -6.78 15.94
N LEU A 34 -13.61 -6.28 17.06
CA LEU A 34 -12.60 -5.20 17.03
C LEU A 34 -11.29 -5.68 16.40
N ASN A 35 -10.85 -6.88 16.76
CA ASN A 35 -9.63 -7.47 16.21
C ASN A 35 -9.75 -7.74 14.70
N GLU A 36 -10.90 -8.25 14.25
CA GLU A 36 -11.17 -8.43 12.82
C GLU A 36 -11.11 -7.11 12.06
N GLY A 37 -11.77 -6.07 12.58
CA GLY A 37 -11.74 -4.74 11.96
C GLY A 37 -10.35 -4.10 11.91
N ILE A 38 -9.57 -4.24 12.99
CA ILE A 38 -8.18 -3.74 13.02
C ILE A 38 -7.29 -4.53 12.05
N SER A 39 -7.46 -5.85 11.99
CA SER A 39 -6.74 -6.70 11.06
C SER A 39 -7.03 -6.31 9.62
N PHE A 40 -8.29 -6.08 9.29
CA PHE A 40 -8.70 -5.63 7.96
C PHE A 40 -8.13 -4.25 7.61
N ALA A 41 -8.22 -3.28 8.52
CA ALA A 41 -7.66 -1.94 8.32
C ALA A 41 -6.13 -1.98 8.13
N SER A 42 -5.43 -2.79 8.93
CA SER A 42 -3.98 -2.98 8.79
C SER A 42 -3.60 -3.60 7.45
N LYS A 43 -4.38 -4.59 6.98
CA LYS A 43 -4.21 -5.22 5.68
C LYS A 43 -4.40 -4.21 4.55
N ALA A 44 -5.48 -3.42 4.59
CA ALA A 44 -5.75 -2.39 3.59
C ALA A 44 -4.63 -1.33 3.50
N VAL A 45 -4.08 -0.91 4.64
CA VAL A 45 -2.92 0.01 4.67
C VAL A 45 -1.69 -0.62 4.00
N ASN A 46 -1.43 -1.91 4.26
CA ASN A 46 -0.35 -2.64 3.60
C ASN A 46 -0.59 -2.76 2.09
N ASP A 47 -1.80 -3.05 1.65
CA ASP A 47 -2.14 -3.22 0.25
C ASP A 47 -2.04 -1.89 -0.52
N VAL A 48 -2.49 -0.78 0.07
CA VAL A 48 -2.24 0.57 -0.46
C VAL A 48 -0.73 0.86 -0.53
N GLY A 49 0.05 0.42 0.45
CA GLY A 49 1.51 0.50 0.42
C GLY A 49 2.10 -0.24 -0.78
N ILE A 50 1.67 -1.49 -1.03
CA ILE A 50 2.11 -2.28 -2.18
C ILE A 50 1.72 -1.60 -3.51
N VAL A 51 0.51 -1.05 -3.61
CA VAL A 51 0.07 -0.32 -4.82
C VAL A 51 0.98 0.88 -5.10
N LYS A 52 1.34 1.65 -4.08
CA LYS A 52 2.26 2.79 -4.23
C LYS A 52 3.69 2.38 -4.60
N GLU A 53 4.13 1.24 -4.11
CA GLU A 53 5.38 0.66 -4.57
C GLU A 53 5.30 0.22 -6.04
N LEU A 54 4.17 -0.33 -6.49
CA LEU A 54 3.93 -0.66 -7.90
C LEU A 54 4.02 0.58 -8.79
N GLU A 55 3.41 1.70 -8.38
CA GLU A 55 3.50 2.97 -9.11
C GLU A 55 4.96 3.41 -9.29
N ARG A 56 5.75 3.35 -8.23
CA ARG A 56 7.18 3.68 -8.27
C ARG A 56 7.94 2.74 -9.21
N ASP A 57 7.69 1.43 -9.11
CA ASP A 57 8.40 0.44 -9.90
C ASP A 57 8.07 0.57 -11.40
N VAL A 58 6.83 0.97 -11.77
CA VAL A 58 6.46 1.27 -13.16
C VAL A 58 7.12 2.55 -13.66
N VAL A 59 7.25 3.57 -12.84
CA VAL A 59 8.03 4.77 -13.19
C VAL A 59 9.51 4.41 -13.42
N ASP A 60 10.06 3.52 -12.61
CA ASP A 60 11.43 3.02 -12.79
C ASP A 60 11.55 2.14 -14.06
N LEU A 61 10.51 1.39 -14.43
CA LEU A 61 10.45 0.71 -15.73
C LEU A 61 10.54 1.71 -16.89
N GLN A 62 9.69 2.75 -16.87
CA GLN A 62 9.70 3.80 -17.88
C GLN A 62 11.09 4.43 -18.00
N ARG A 63 11.73 4.72 -16.88
CA ARG A 63 13.08 5.27 -16.83
C ARG A 63 14.11 4.34 -17.49
N ASN A 64 14.04 3.03 -17.25
CA ASN A 64 14.96 2.07 -17.88
C ASN A 64 14.73 1.95 -19.38
N VAL A 65 13.47 2.05 -19.86
CA VAL A 65 13.17 2.13 -21.28
C VAL A 65 13.79 3.37 -21.93
N LEU A 66 13.70 4.54 -21.29
CA LEU A 66 14.30 5.77 -21.78
C LEU A 66 15.83 5.68 -21.80
N ILE A 67 16.45 5.13 -20.75
CA ILE A 67 17.90 4.89 -20.71
C ILE A 67 18.33 3.95 -21.84
N PHE A 68 17.56 2.89 -22.10
CA PHE A 68 17.85 1.98 -23.21
C PHE A 68 17.67 2.67 -24.55
N LYS A 69 16.60 3.44 -24.74
CA LYS A 69 16.34 4.23 -25.95
C LYS A 69 17.53 5.13 -26.29
N GLU A 70 18.09 5.81 -25.31
CA GLU A 70 19.22 6.72 -25.50
C GLU A 70 20.56 5.99 -25.75
N ASN A 71 20.90 5.07 -24.86
CA ASN A 71 22.27 4.55 -24.74
C ASN A 71 22.42 3.07 -25.14
N ALA A 72 21.35 2.38 -25.54
CA ALA A 72 21.32 0.93 -25.81
C ALA A 72 21.91 0.09 -24.66
N SER A 73 21.71 0.54 -23.42
CA SER A 73 22.34 -0.02 -22.23
C SER A 73 21.82 -1.44 -21.91
N LYS A 74 22.72 -2.43 -21.96
CA LYS A 74 22.39 -3.80 -21.52
C LYS A 74 21.98 -3.85 -20.05
N SER A 75 22.51 -2.97 -19.20
CA SER A 75 22.14 -2.89 -17.80
C SER A 75 20.69 -2.39 -17.61
N ALA A 76 20.21 -1.53 -18.53
CA ALA A 76 18.80 -1.09 -18.52
C ALA A 76 17.85 -2.26 -18.83
N ILE A 77 18.20 -3.12 -19.78
CA ILE A 77 17.43 -4.35 -20.09
C ILE A 77 17.38 -5.27 -18.85
N THR A 78 18.51 -5.51 -18.22
CA THR A 78 18.58 -6.38 -17.02
C THR A 78 17.74 -5.81 -15.86
N ARG A 79 17.80 -4.48 -15.65
CA ARG A 79 16.99 -3.81 -14.61
C ARG A 79 15.50 -3.87 -14.95
N PHE A 80 15.16 -3.64 -16.21
CA PHE A 80 13.79 -3.78 -16.70
C PHE A 80 13.24 -5.17 -16.39
N SER A 81 13.96 -6.23 -16.79
CA SER A 81 13.54 -7.62 -16.55
C SER A 81 13.37 -7.93 -15.05
N ARG A 82 14.26 -7.42 -14.20
CA ARG A 82 14.15 -7.58 -12.75
C ARG A 82 12.92 -6.86 -12.20
N LEU A 83 12.66 -5.62 -12.62
CA LEU A 83 11.48 -4.86 -12.21
C LEU A 83 10.19 -5.56 -12.66
N MET A 84 10.14 -6.12 -13.88
CA MET A 84 8.99 -6.89 -14.35
C MET A 84 8.67 -8.07 -13.42
N VAL A 85 9.68 -8.82 -12.98
CA VAL A 85 9.50 -9.92 -12.01
C VAL A 85 8.97 -9.39 -10.68
N THR A 86 9.54 -8.29 -10.19
CA THR A 86 9.13 -7.67 -8.91
C THR A 86 7.68 -7.17 -8.96
N ILE A 87 7.29 -6.49 -10.04
CA ILE A 87 5.94 -5.96 -10.22
C ILE A 87 4.93 -7.10 -10.31
N ASN A 88 5.22 -8.13 -11.11
CA ASN A 88 4.35 -9.31 -11.23
C ASN A 88 4.15 -9.99 -9.86
N ALA A 89 5.22 -10.20 -9.09
CA ALA A 89 5.12 -10.79 -7.76
C ALA A 89 4.24 -9.95 -6.80
N LYS A 90 4.31 -8.61 -6.89
CA LYS A 90 3.45 -7.71 -6.11
C LYS A 90 1.99 -7.78 -6.56
N LEU A 91 1.73 -7.83 -7.87
CA LEU A 91 0.38 -8.01 -8.42
C LEU A 91 -0.22 -9.36 -8.01
N ASP A 92 0.59 -10.43 -8.04
CA ASP A 92 0.15 -11.75 -7.59
C ASP A 92 -0.15 -11.76 -6.09
N LYS A 93 0.66 -11.07 -5.28
CA LYS A 93 0.41 -10.92 -3.85
C LYS A 93 -0.92 -10.20 -3.57
N LEU A 94 -1.22 -9.13 -4.31
CA LEU A 94 -2.51 -8.44 -4.21
C LEU A 94 -3.69 -9.33 -4.67
N ALA A 95 -3.49 -10.13 -5.71
CA ALA A 95 -4.53 -11.04 -6.22
C ALA A 95 -4.84 -12.22 -5.27
N GLN A 96 -3.84 -12.79 -4.58
CA GLN A 96 -4.04 -13.86 -3.59
C GLN A 96 -4.87 -13.43 -2.39
N VAL A 97 -4.90 -12.14 -2.11
CA VAL A 97 -5.67 -11.54 -1.01
C VAL A 97 -7.16 -11.56 -1.30
N ASP A 98 -7.56 -11.65 -2.56
CA ASP A 98 -8.95 -11.54 -3.02
C ASP A 98 -9.69 -12.89 -3.15
N GLU A 99 -9.07 -14.02 -2.80
CA GLU A 99 -9.77 -15.33 -2.75
C GLU A 99 -10.93 -15.37 -1.73
N THR A 100 -11.05 -14.33 -0.88
CA THR A 100 -12.18 -14.17 0.04
C THR A 100 -13.45 -13.62 -0.62
N GLY A 101 -13.42 -13.25 -1.91
CA GLY A 101 -14.59 -12.87 -2.70
C GLY A 101 -15.18 -11.47 -2.41
N GLU A 102 -14.51 -10.66 -1.60
CA GLU A 102 -15.02 -9.34 -1.18
C GLU A 102 -14.74 -8.21 -2.18
N LEU A 103 -13.85 -8.44 -3.17
CA LEU A 103 -13.41 -7.44 -4.15
C LEU A 103 -13.65 -7.88 -5.61
N GLN A 104 -14.89 -8.23 -6.00
CA GLN A 104 -15.19 -8.60 -7.41
C GLN A 104 -14.63 -7.59 -8.42
N ASP A 105 -14.70 -6.30 -8.12
CA ASP A 105 -14.14 -5.25 -8.99
C ASP A 105 -12.62 -5.09 -8.86
N GLY A 106 -12.01 -5.46 -7.72
CA GLY A 106 -10.57 -5.42 -7.51
C GLY A 106 -9.81 -6.37 -8.42
N ASN A 107 -10.33 -7.56 -8.61
CA ASN A 107 -9.77 -8.57 -9.53
C ASN A 107 -9.81 -8.10 -10.99
N TYR A 108 -10.85 -7.39 -11.39
CA TYR A 108 -10.91 -6.78 -12.74
C TYR A 108 -9.79 -5.74 -12.92
N ILE A 109 -9.59 -4.85 -11.95
CA ILE A 109 -8.53 -3.84 -12.01
C ILE A 109 -7.15 -4.50 -12.08
N LEU A 110 -6.88 -5.49 -11.22
CA LEU A 110 -5.62 -6.24 -11.21
C LEU A 110 -5.36 -6.97 -12.53
N THR A 111 -6.40 -7.57 -13.13
CA THR A 111 -6.30 -8.23 -14.43
C THR A 111 -5.92 -7.22 -15.52
N ARG A 112 -6.57 -6.07 -15.56
CA ARG A 112 -6.26 -5.00 -16.50
C ARG A 112 -4.84 -4.46 -16.30
N MET A 113 -4.39 -4.29 -15.05
CA MET A 113 -3.01 -3.91 -14.75
C MET A 113 -2.00 -4.92 -15.31
N LYS A 114 -2.26 -6.22 -15.15
CA LYS A 114 -1.43 -7.29 -15.72
C LYS A 114 -1.41 -7.25 -17.26
N GLU A 115 -2.55 -7.01 -17.90
CA GLU A 115 -2.62 -6.86 -19.36
C GLU A 115 -1.74 -5.72 -19.85
N HIS A 116 -1.84 -4.53 -19.24
CA HIS A 116 -1.02 -3.37 -19.61
C HIS A 116 0.47 -3.61 -19.34
N LEU A 117 0.81 -4.28 -18.25
CA LEU A 117 2.19 -4.64 -17.93
C LEU A 117 2.77 -5.64 -18.95
N ASN A 118 1.99 -6.65 -19.35
CA ASN A 118 2.41 -7.62 -20.36
C ASN A 118 2.58 -6.96 -21.73
N ALA A 119 1.66 -6.09 -22.13
CA ALA A 119 1.80 -5.29 -23.33
C ALA A 119 3.06 -4.42 -23.30
N TYR A 120 3.34 -3.81 -22.14
CA TYR A 120 4.54 -3.00 -21.93
C TYR A 120 5.81 -3.83 -22.11
N GLN A 121 5.86 -5.05 -21.58
CA GLN A 121 6.98 -5.97 -21.74
C GLN A 121 7.18 -6.38 -23.19
N GLN A 122 6.11 -6.76 -23.89
CA GLN A 122 6.16 -7.14 -25.30
C GLN A 122 6.67 -6.01 -26.18
N ASN A 123 6.16 -4.80 -25.94
CA ASN A 123 6.58 -3.60 -26.65
C ASN A 123 8.06 -3.27 -26.37
N PHE A 124 8.53 -3.43 -25.14
CA PHE A 124 9.95 -3.21 -24.84
C PHE A 124 10.84 -4.22 -25.56
N THR A 125 10.43 -5.48 -25.66
CA THR A 125 11.16 -6.48 -26.45
C THR A 125 11.27 -6.05 -27.90
N GLN A 126 10.17 -5.57 -28.51
CA GLN A 126 10.18 -5.04 -29.88
C GLN A 126 11.13 -3.84 -30.03
N VAL A 127 11.17 -2.95 -29.03
CA VAL A 127 12.11 -1.81 -29.01
C VAL A 127 13.57 -2.30 -28.99
N VAL A 128 13.87 -3.35 -28.22
CA VAL A 128 15.21 -3.93 -28.15
C VAL A 128 15.62 -4.56 -29.48
N ASP A 129 14.72 -5.35 -30.08
CA ASP A 129 14.96 -6.03 -31.35
C ASP A 129 15.14 -5.03 -32.50
N ALA A 130 14.23 -4.06 -32.61
CA ALA A 130 14.30 -3.01 -33.60
C ALA A 130 15.56 -2.14 -33.44
N ARG A 131 16.03 -1.89 -32.22
CA ARG A 131 17.31 -1.22 -31.99
C ARG A 131 18.48 -2.02 -32.53
N SER A 132 18.48 -3.33 -32.27
CA SER A 132 19.51 -4.24 -32.79
C SER A 132 19.49 -4.30 -34.32
N GLU A 133 18.31 -4.37 -34.92
CA GLU A 133 18.15 -4.31 -36.38
C GLU A 133 18.67 -3.00 -36.95
N ARG A 134 18.32 -1.87 -36.36
CA ARG A 134 18.82 -0.55 -36.75
C ARG A 134 20.35 -0.48 -36.70
N ASP A 135 20.95 -0.92 -35.62
CA ASP A 135 22.39 -0.86 -35.41
C ASP A 135 23.14 -1.78 -36.39
N ASN A 136 22.53 -2.93 -36.77
CA ASN A 136 23.02 -3.81 -37.82
C ASN A 136 22.92 -3.18 -39.21
N LEU A 137 21.79 -2.51 -39.54
CA LEU A 137 21.62 -1.79 -40.81
C LEU A 137 22.66 -0.67 -40.95
N VAL A 138 22.97 0.06 -39.88
CA VAL A 138 24.02 1.06 -39.89
C VAL A 138 25.38 0.42 -40.15
N ALA A 139 25.80 -0.57 -39.34
CA ALA A 139 27.17 -1.08 -39.36
C ALA A 139 27.46 -1.97 -40.58
N ARG A 140 26.52 -2.87 -40.90
CA ARG A 140 26.72 -3.91 -41.95
C ARG A 140 26.04 -3.60 -43.26
N GLY A 141 25.08 -2.67 -43.26
CA GLY A 141 24.40 -2.14 -44.46
C GLY A 141 25.05 -0.84 -44.93
N THR A 142 24.50 0.29 -44.49
CA THR A 142 24.80 1.63 -45.06
C THR A 142 26.29 1.97 -44.96
N LEU A 143 26.96 1.81 -43.80
CA LEU A 143 28.39 2.16 -43.66
C LEU A 143 29.26 1.23 -44.49
N SER A 144 28.94 -0.06 -44.56
CA SER A 144 29.65 -1.02 -45.41
C SER A 144 29.53 -0.67 -46.88
N ASP A 145 28.32 -0.31 -47.33
CA ASP A 145 28.10 0.08 -48.73
C ASP A 145 28.69 1.44 -49.07
N ILE A 146 28.75 2.39 -48.14
CA ILE A 146 29.48 3.65 -48.27
C ILE A 146 30.96 3.37 -48.49
N THR A 147 31.57 2.52 -47.64
CA THR A 147 32.98 2.12 -47.78
C THR A 147 33.23 1.41 -49.13
N ALA A 148 32.33 0.53 -49.56
CA ALA A 148 32.42 -0.14 -50.86
C ALA A 148 32.28 0.83 -52.05
N LEU A 149 31.48 1.85 -51.90
CA LEU A 149 31.34 2.91 -52.93
C LEU A 149 32.57 3.77 -52.98
N GLU A 150 33.16 4.17 -51.87
CA GLU A 150 34.42 4.89 -51.79
C GLU A 150 35.57 4.10 -52.43
N ALA A 151 35.68 2.79 -52.11
CA ALA A 151 36.66 1.91 -52.74
C ALA A 151 36.46 1.83 -54.24
N THR A 152 35.21 1.72 -54.72
CA THR A 152 34.85 1.68 -56.14
C THR A 152 35.25 2.97 -56.86
N LEU A 153 35.06 4.12 -56.21
CA LEU A 153 35.47 5.45 -56.76
C LEU A 153 37.00 5.57 -56.81
N ASN A 154 37.72 5.14 -55.79
CA ASN A 154 39.16 5.13 -55.76
C ASN A 154 39.79 4.24 -56.86
N ASP A 155 39.22 3.03 -56.99
CA ASP A 155 39.67 2.09 -58.03
C ASP A 155 39.41 2.67 -59.45
N ALA A 156 38.28 3.32 -59.66
CA ALA A 156 37.94 3.97 -60.91
C ALA A 156 38.85 5.13 -61.24
N GLN A 157 39.26 5.91 -60.20
CA GLN A 157 40.21 6.97 -60.33
C GLN A 157 41.60 6.45 -60.73
N THR A 158 42.08 5.40 -60.05
CA THR A 158 43.42 4.82 -60.33
C THR A 158 43.47 4.19 -61.72
N GLN A 159 42.33 3.67 -62.24
CA GLN A 159 42.21 3.13 -63.56
C GLN A 159 41.96 4.21 -64.63
N GLY A 160 41.92 5.50 -64.26
CA GLY A 160 41.67 6.61 -65.20
C GLY A 160 40.25 6.64 -65.78
N LYS A 161 39.28 5.94 -65.23
CA LYS A 161 37.90 5.85 -65.66
C LYS A 161 37.02 7.01 -65.22
N VAL A 162 37.46 7.69 -64.16
CA VAL A 162 36.78 8.85 -63.57
C VAL A 162 37.83 9.92 -63.26
N SER A 163 37.50 11.19 -63.53
CA SER A 163 38.44 12.29 -63.24
C SER A 163 38.62 12.49 -61.72
N PRO A 164 39.81 12.90 -61.28
CA PRO A 164 40.05 13.20 -59.86
C PRO A 164 39.06 14.18 -59.25
N ALA A 165 38.69 15.21 -59.99
CA ALA A 165 37.74 16.24 -59.54
C ALA A 165 36.32 15.63 -59.29
N MET A 166 35.85 14.77 -60.19
CA MET A 166 34.56 14.10 -60.03
C MET A 166 34.54 13.10 -58.87
N VAL A 167 35.65 12.38 -58.66
CA VAL A 167 35.80 11.50 -57.50
C VAL A 167 35.79 12.27 -56.18
N GLU A 168 36.46 13.43 -56.14
CA GLU A 168 36.45 14.28 -54.97
C GLU A 168 35.04 14.85 -54.69
N GLU A 169 34.28 15.29 -55.69
CA GLU A 169 32.92 15.78 -55.58
C GLU A 169 32.03 14.64 -55.09
N ALA A 170 32.15 13.42 -55.65
CA ALA A 170 31.39 12.25 -55.20
C ALA A 170 31.66 11.92 -53.75
N LYS A 171 32.92 11.96 -53.31
CA LYS A 171 33.34 11.71 -51.90
C LYS A 171 32.77 12.78 -50.93
N ILE A 172 32.87 14.06 -51.31
CA ILE A 172 32.25 15.14 -50.51
C ILE A 172 30.74 14.92 -50.34
N THR A 173 30.06 14.49 -51.42
CA THR A 173 28.66 14.22 -51.40
C THR A 173 28.31 12.99 -50.58
N LEU A 174 29.16 11.95 -50.65
CA LEU A 174 29.02 10.74 -49.85
C LEU A 174 29.22 11.01 -48.33
N VAL A 175 30.23 11.79 -47.99
CA VAL A 175 30.47 12.28 -46.61
C VAL A 175 29.28 13.10 -46.10
N ARG A 176 28.65 13.90 -46.97
CA ARG A 176 27.44 14.65 -46.65
C ARG A 176 26.27 13.72 -46.31
N ALA A 177 26.05 12.67 -47.11
CA ALA A 177 25.04 11.65 -46.86
C ALA A 177 25.32 10.91 -45.55
N GLU A 178 26.57 10.46 -45.31
CA GLU A 178 26.96 9.80 -44.09
C GLU A 178 26.72 10.68 -42.85
N ASN A 179 27.15 11.93 -42.89
CA ASN A 179 26.95 12.91 -41.83
C ASN A 179 25.45 13.14 -41.55
N ALA A 180 24.63 13.22 -42.58
CA ALA A 180 23.17 13.38 -42.44
C ALA A 180 22.55 12.15 -41.76
N MET A 181 22.96 10.93 -42.15
CA MET A 181 22.54 9.69 -41.51
C MET A 181 22.95 9.64 -40.05
N LEU A 182 24.22 9.91 -39.70
CA LEU A 182 24.72 9.91 -38.34
C LEU A 182 23.99 10.93 -37.45
N LYS A 183 23.75 12.14 -37.98
CA LYS A 183 22.97 13.15 -37.27
C LYS A 183 21.52 12.71 -37.07
N TYR A 184 20.90 12.05 -38.04
CA TYR A 184 19.55 11.47 -37.89
C TYR A 184 19.49 10.40 -36.80
N ILE A 185 20.52 9.52 -36.72
CA ILE A 185 20.61 8.51 -35.67
C ILE A 185 20.69 9.14 -34.28
N MET A 186 21.44 10.25 -34.16
CA MET A 186 21.60 10.97 -32.88
C MET A 186 20.34 11.77 -32.53
N LYS A 187 19.76 12.44 -33.51
CA LYS A 187 18.57 13.28 -33.35
C LYS A 187 17.66 13.08 -34.55
N PRO A 188 16.66 12.22 -34.46
CA PRO A 188 15.72 11.98 -35.57
C PRO A 188 14.92 13.23 -35.94
N ASP A 189 15.35 13.89 -37.02
CA ASP A 189 14.74 15.10 -37.56
C ASP A 189 14.58 14.97 -39.08
N MET A 190 13.45 15.42 -39.60
CA MET A 190 13.14 15.37 -41.03
C MET A 190 14.16 16.10 -41.92
N GLN A 191 14.81 17.16 -41.41
CA GLN A 191 15.85 17.88 -42.12
C GLN A 191 17.03 16.97 -42.50
N TYR A 192 17.40 16.01 -41.67
CA TYR A 192 18.49 15.09 -41.97
C TYR A 192 18.09 14.02 -42.97
N ILE A 193 16.82 13.61 -42.99
CA ILE A 193 16.28 12.74 -44.04
C ILE A 193 16.34 13.47 -45.38
N LYS A 194 15.92 14.73 -45.41
CA LYS A 194 15.99 15.56 -46.62
C LYS A 194 17.43 15.72 -47.09
N SER A 195 18.36 16.13 -46.21
CA SER A 195 19.77 16.28 -46.53
C SER A 195 20.45 15.00 -47.04
N PHE A 196 20.08 13.86 -46.46
CA PHE A 196 20.55 12.56 -46.92
C PHE A 196 20.04 12.26 -48.36
N ASN A 197 18.75 12.44 -48.61
CA ASN A 197 18.15 12.16 -49.91
C ASN A 197 18.74 13.07 -50.98
N GLU A 198 18.88 14.36 -50.71
CA GLU A 198 19.53 15.32 -51.61
C GLU A 198 20.97 14.90 -51.95
N ALA A 199 21.73 14.48 -50.98
CA ALA A 199 23.10 13.97 -51.22
C ALA A 199 23.10 12.66 -52.04
N ALA A 200 22.23 11.70 -51.70
CA ALA A 200 22.12 10.44 -52.43
C ALA A 200 21.64 10.62 -53.87
N ASP A 201 20.70 11.55 -54.09
CA ASP A 201 20.24 11.88 -55.44
C ASP A 201 21.32 12.63 -56.25
N SER A 202 22.05 13.57 -55.60
CA SER A 202 23.20 14.21 -56.24
C SER A 202 24.28 13.23 -56.68
N LEU A 203 24.54 12.14 -55.89
CA LEU A 203 25.46 11.09 -56.30
C LEU A 203 25.05 10.37 -57.57
N LYS A 204 23.76 10.20 -57.81
CA LYS A 204 23.21 9.62 -59.06
C LYS A 204 23.29 10.55 -60.25
N GLU A 205 23.11 11.85 -60.03
CA GLU A 205 23.18 12.86 -61.08
C GLU A 205 24.61 13.13 -61.54
N LEU A 206 25.62 12.82 -60.69
CA LEU A 206 26.99 12.86 -61.11
C LEU A 206 27.28 11.77 -62.15
N ASN A 207 27.29 12.12 -63.39
CA ASN A 207 27.62 11.24 -64.53
C ASN A 207 29.12 10.84 -64.46
N LEU A 208 29.47 9.99 -63.44
CA LEU A 208 30.85 9.74 -63.03
C LEU A 208 31.68 8.99 -64.07
N SER A 209 31.05 8.21 -64.97
CA SER A 209 31.78 7.45 -65.99
C SER A 209 30.91 7.15 -67.18
N SER A 210 31.56 7.06 -68.36
CA SER A 210 30.92 6.57 -69.61
C SER A 210 30.90 5.03 -69.63
N GLU A 211 31.54 4.33 -68.70
CA GLU A 211 31.59 2.86 -68.65
C GLU A 211 30.31 2.32 -67.95
N GLN A 212 29.42 1.70 -68.73
CA GLN A 212 28.14 1.20 -68.29
C GLN A 212 28.21 0.28 -67.05
N LYS A 213 29.22 -0.57 -66.94
CA LYS A 213 29.39 -1.49 -65.80
C LYS A 213 29.74 -0.77 -64.51
N LEU A 214 30.55 0.27 -64.57
CA LEU A 214 30.94 1.09 -63.42
C LEU A 214 29.75 1.91 -62.94
N THR A 215 29.05 2.59 -63.87
CA THR A 215 27.83 3.37 -63.58
C THR A 215 26.77 2.48 -62.89
N GLN A 216 26.49 1.32 -63.43
CA GLN A 216 25.53 0.34 -62.81
C GLN A 216 25.97 -0.15 -61.44
N ARG A 217 27.28 -0.24 -61.14
CA ARG A 217 27.79 -0.61 -59.83
C ARG A 217 27.58 0.50 -58.83
N ILE A 218 27.89 1.76 -59.22
CA ILE A 218 27.70 2.96 -58.40
C ILE A 218 26.22 3.15 -58.08
N GLU A 219 25.38 3.07 -59.09
CA GLU A 219 23.93 3.19 -58.93
C GLU A 219 23.38 2.12 -57.97
N ARG A 220 23.75 0.86 -58.13
CA ARG A 220 23.33 -0.22 -57.24
C ARG A 220 23.77 0.00 -55.79
N LEU A 221 24.98 0.50 -55.56
CA LEU A 221 25.47 0.79 -54.18
C LEU A 221 24.71 1.97 -53.60
N THR A 222 24.49 3.04 -54.38
CA THR A 222 23.74 4.22 -53.99
C THR A 222 22.29 3.86 -53.65
N ASP A 223 21.65 3.00 -54.48
CA ASP A 223 20.30 2.51 -54.20
C ASP A 223 20.21 1.68 -52.96
N ARG A 224 21.20 0.82 -52.67
CA ARG A 224 21.24 0.05 -51.41
C ARG A 224 21.40 0.97 -50.22
N ILE A 225 22.32 1.93 -50.28
CA ILE A 225 22.51 2.93 -49.23
C ILE A 225 21.21 3.71 -48.96
N LYS A 226 20.50 4.11 -50.03
CA LYS A 226 19.23 4.82 -49.90
C LYS A 226 18.13 3.95 -49.31
N ASN A 227 18.02 2.70 -49.75
CA ASN A 227 17.04 1.74 -49.23
C ASN A 227 17.29 1.39 -47.78
N ASP A 228 18.54 1.18 -47.40
CA ASP A 228 18.91 0.85 -45.99
C ASP A 228 18.67 2.05 -45.08
N PHE A 229 18.97 3.29 -45.55
CA PHE A 229 18.63 4.50 -44.80
C PHE A 229 17.12 4.68 -44.67
N PHE A 230 16.33 4.37 -45.69
CA PHE A 230 14.88 4.42 -45.62
C PHE A 230 14.36 3.42 -44.59
N LYS A 231 14.81 2.19 -44.59
CA LYS A 231 14.48 1.19 -43.54
C LYS A 231 14.88 1.68 -42.16
N LEU A 232 16.09 2.24 -42.03
CA LEU A 232 16.58 2.81 -40.78
C LEU A 232 15.66 3.91 -40.25
N THR A 233 15.14 4.79 -41.14
CA THR A 233 14.21 5.84 -40.76
C THR A 233 12.88 5.26 -40.28
N GLN A 234 12.34 4.23 -40.97
CA GLN A 234 11.12 3.55 -40.54
C GLN A 234 11.26 2.90 -39.18
N ILE A 235 12.34 2.13 -38.95
CA ILE A 235 12.62 1.50 -37.67
C ILE A 235 12.74 2.55 -36.55
N THR A 236 13.47 3.63 -36.82
CA THR A 236 13.70 4.70 -35.83
C THR A 236 12.38 5.40 -35.46
N GLN A 237 11.55 5.75 -36.46
CA GLN A 237 10.25 6.37 -36.21
C GLN A 237 9.29 5.42 -35.52
N GLY A 238 9.24 4.13 -35.93
CA GLY A 238 8.47 3.11 -35.27
C GLY A 238 8.84 2.95 -33.79
N ASN A 239 10.14 2.91 -33.50
CA ASN A 239 10.63 2.86 -32.13
C ASN A 239 10.24 4.08 -31.30
N LEU A 240 10.35 5.28 -31.88
CA LEU A 240 9.92 6.51 -31.21
C LEU A 240 8.44 6.51 -30.90
N PHE A 241 7.61 6.07 -31.85
CA PHE A 241 6.17 5.94 -31.65
C PHE A 241 5.87 4.89 -30.57
N LEU A 242 6.52 3.73 -30.65
CA LEU A 242 6.32 2.65 -29.69
C LEU A 242 6.65 3.08 -28.25
N VAL A 243 7.79 3.73 -28.05
CA VAL A 243 8.21 4.19 -26.71
C VAL A 243 7.38 5.38 -26.23
N ASN A 244 7.22 6.41 -27.06
CA ASN A 244 6.67 7.68 -26.59
C ASN A 244 5.14 7.69 -26.56
N VAL A 245 4.47 6.84 -27.33
CA VAL A 245 3.00 6.80 -27.42
C VAL A 245 2.47 5.52 -26.82
N VAL A 246 2.83 4.36 -27.37
CA VAL A 246 2.20 3.10 -27.01
C VAL A 246 2.61 2.67 -25.60
N MET A 247 3.91 2.63 -25.33
CA MET A 247 4.41 2.24 -24.01
C MET A 247 4.08 3.28 -22.94
N ALA A 248 4.19 4.57 -23.27
CA ALA A 248 3.78 5.63 -22.36
C ALA A 248 2.27 5.53 -22.01
N GLY A 249 1.42 5.24 -23.01
CA GLY A 249 0.01 4.99 -22.81
C GLY A 249 -0.27 3.82 -21.88
N SER A 250 0.38 2.67 -22.13
CA SER A 250 0.23 1.47 -21.26
C SER A 250 0.68 1.72 -19.83
N ALA A 251 1.77 2.45 -19.62
CA ALA A 251 2.25 2.79 -18.29
C ALA A 251 1.34 3.79 -17.58
N ASN A 252 0.82 4.77 -18.28
CA ASN A 252 -0.13 5.73 -17.72
C ASN A 252 -1.45 5.06 -17.33
N GLU A 253 -1.94 4.12 -18.14
CA GLU A 253 -3.13 3.34 -17.80
C GLU A 253 -2.90 2.46 -16.57
N PHE A 254 -1.72 1.83 -16.49
CA PHE A 254 -1.35 1.09 -15.28
C PHE A 254 -1.35 1.99 -14.04
N LEU A 255 -0.76 3.18 -14.12
CA LEU A 255 -0.73 4.13 -13.02
C LEU A 255 -2.13 4.63 -12.63
N TYR A 256 -3.00 4.89 -13.62
CA TYR A 256 -4.39 5.24 -13.39
C TYR A 256 -5.13 4.11 -12.64
N LEU A 257 -5.01 2.89 -13.13
CA LEU A 257 -5.61 1.70 -12.50
C LEU A 257 -5.06 1.45 -11.08
N SER A 258 -3.77 1.72 -10.86
CA SER A 258 -3.17 1.69 -9.52
C SER A 258 -3.85 2.68 -8.57
N GLY A 259 -4.07 3.91 -9.03
CA GLY A 259 -4.77 4.94 -8.26
C GLY A 259 -6.21 4.54 -7.93
N GLU A 260 -6.94 3.98 -8.91
CA GLU A 260 -8.31 3.46 -8.69
C GLU A 260 -8.33 2.31 -7.68
N LEU A 261 -7.38 1.38 -7.77
CA LEU A 261 -7.24 0.27 -6.83
C LEU A 261 -6.94 0.78 -5.42
N ALA A 262 -5.99 1.69 -5.27
CA ALA A 262 -5.65 2.29 -3.98
C ALA A 262 -6.84 3.01 -3.34
N LYS A 263 -7.58 3.79 -4.15
CA LYS A 263 -8.79 4.49 -3.71
C LYS A 263 -9.88 3.52 -3.28
N LYS A 264 -10.11 2.45 -4.05
CA LYS A 264 -11.09 1.43 -3.72
C LYS A 264 -10.75 0.74 -2.40
N VAL A 265 -9.52 0.24 -2.26
CA VAL A 265 -9.04 -0.42 -1.03
C VAL A 265 -9.17 0.53 0.18
N SER A 266 -8.82 1.81 0.01
CA SER A 266 -8.96 2.82 1.07
C SER A 266 -10.42 3.07 1.45
N THR A 267 -11.31 3.21 0.45
CA THR A 267 -12.75 3.43 0.69
C THR A 267 -13.41 2.24 1.37
N ASP A 268 -13.13 1.03 0.90
CA ASP A 268 -13.66 -0.20 1.49
C ASP A 268 -13.17 -0.38 2.93
N SER A 269 -11.88 -0.06 3.18
CA SER A 269 -11.32 -0.04 4.53
C SER A 269 -12.01 0.98 5.43
N GLU A 270 -12.32 2.18 4.94
CA GLU A 270 -13.03 3.21 5.70
C GLU A 270 -14.46 2.74 6.06
N VAL A 271 -15.18 2.16 5.09
CA VAL A 271 -16.54 1.63 5.31
C VAL A 271 -16.53 0.51 6.35
N ILE A 272 -15.60 -0.45 6.23
CA ILE A 272 -15.49 -1.57 7.17
C ILE A 272 -15.06 -1.07 8.55
N THR A 273 -14.09 -0.18 8.61
CA THR A 273 -13.64 0.44 9.85
C THR A 273 -14.79 1.17 10.54
N LYS A 274 -15.55 1.98 9.81
CA LYS A 274 -16.72 2.67 10.34
C LYS A 274 -17.80 1.72 10.86
N ARG A 275 -18.11 0.65 10.11
CA ARG A 275 -19.05 -0.40 10.56
C ARG A 275 -18.55 -1.10 11.82
N THR A 276 -17.25 -1.43 11.86
CA THR A 276 -16.63 -2.06 13.04
C THR A 276 -16.74 -1.17 14.27
N TYR A 277 -16.45 0.14 14.13
CA TYR A 277 -16.62 1.11 15.21
C TYR A 277 -18.08 1.23 15.66
N GLN A 278 -19.01 1.34 14.73
CA GLN A 278 -20.45 1.41 15.05
C GLN A 278 -20.93 0.14 15.78
N THR A 279 -20.49 -1.03 15.30
CA THR A 279 -20.84 -2.31 15.94
C THR A 279 -20.21 -2.41 17.34
N ALA A 280 -18.94 -2.00 17.48
CA ALA A 280 -18.25 -1.97 18.76
C ALA A 280 -18.92 -1.01 19.74
N GLU A 281 -19.27 0.20 19.31
CA GLU A 281 -19.98 1.21 20.12
C GLU A 281 -21.37 0.69 20.56
N GLN A 282 -22.11 0.09 19.63
CA GLN A 282 -23.42 -0.48 19.94
C GLN A 282 -23.32 -1.65 20.93
N THR A 283 -22.32 -2.49 20.76
CA THR A 283 -22.07 -3.62 21.66
C THR A 283 -21.56 -3.13 23.03
N GLN A 284 -20.71 -2.09 23.05
CA GLN A 284 -20.28 -1.44 24.28
C GLN A 284 -21.47 -0.83 25.02
N ARG A 285 -22.35 -0.09 24.35
CA ARG A 285 -23.55 0.49 24.94
C ARG A 285 -24.48 -0.57 25.51
N ASN A 286 -24.66 -1.67 24.78
CA ASN A 286 -25.42 -2.82 25.29
C ASN A 286 -24.72 -3.43 26.50
N GLY A 287 -23.39 -3.58 26.49
CA GLY A 287 -22.60 -4.04 27.62
C GLY A 287 -22.72 -3.14 28.87
N GLU A 288 -22.74 -1.83 28.67
CA GLU A 288 -22.97 -0.85 29.76
C GLU A 288 -24.39 -0.97 30.33
N LEU A 289 -25.40 -1.13 29.48
CA LEU A 289 -26.78 -1.39 29.94
C LEU A 289 -26.89 -2.71 30.72
N PHE A 290 -26.25 -3.79 30.22
CA PHE A 290 -26.19 -5.06 30.94
C PHE A 290 -25.44 -4.92 32.28
N SER A 291 -24.35 -4.15 32.30
CA SER A 291 -23.61 -3.84 33.52
C SER A 291 -24.45 -3.08 34.52
N PHE A 292 -25.18 -2.08 34.04
CA PHE A 292 -26.13 -1.30 34.88
C PHE A 292 -27.24 -2.18 35.47
N ILE A 293 -27.84 -3.05 34.65
CA ILE A 293 -28.85 -4.02 35.07
C ILE A 293 -28.25 -5.00 36.10
N ALA A 294 -26.99 -5.43 35.87
CA ALA A 294 -26.27 -6.31 36.77
C ALA A 294 -26.06 -5.66 38.14
N ILE A 295 -25.63 -4.41 38.15
CA ILE A 295 -25.46 -3.62 39.38
C ILE A 295 -26.79 -3.45 40.10
N LEU A 296 -27.86 -3.16 39.37
CA LEU A 296 -29.19 -3.01 39.92
C LEU A 296 -29.71 -4.33 40.55
N LEU A 297 -29.51 -5.44 39.85
CA LEU A 297 -29.86 -6.79 40.34
C LEU A 297 -29.02 -7.20 41.54
N ALA A 298 -27.70 -6.87 41.50
CA ALA A 298 -26.82 -7.11 42.64
C ALA A 298 -27.24 -6.28 43.84
N PHE A 299 -27.61 -5.01 43.62
CA PHE A 299 -28.12 -4.13 44.68
C PHE A 299 -29.47 -4.61 45.23
N ALA A 300 -30.39 -5.00 44.33
CA ALA A 300 -31.68 -5.62 44.74
C ALA A 300 -31.47 -6.92 45.48
N ALA A 301 -30.55 -7.77 45.04
CA ALA A 301 -30.16 -8.99 45.74
C ALA A 301 -29.55 -8.74 47.13
N ALA A 302 -28.71 -7.70 47.21
CA ALA A 302 -28.13 -7.24 48.48
C ALA A 302 -29.20 -6.72 49.46
N LEU A 303 -30.13 -5.90 48.96
CA LEU A 303 -31.27 -5.41 49.72
C LEU A 303 -32.19 -6.58 50.17
N PHE A 304 -32.52 -7.46 49.22
CA PHE A 304 -33.32 -8.66 49.52
C PHE A 304 -32.63 -9.53 50.59
N SER A 305 -31.32 -9.74 50.45
CA SER A 305 -30.54 -10.51 51.43
C SER A 305 -30.51 -9.78 52.78
N THR A 306 -30.39 -8.45 52.78
CA THR A 306 -30.40 -7.66 54.02
C THR A 306 -31.72 -7.77 54.76
N PHE A 307 -32.87 -7.50 54.08
CA PHE A 307 -34.16 -7.52 54.72
C PHE A 307 -34.70 -8.93 55.02
N ARG A 308 -34.36 -9.90 54.16
CA ARG A 308 -34.91 -11.25 54.27
C ARG A 308 -34.07 -12.18 55.17
N ILE A 309 -32.74 -11.92 55.25
CA ILE A 309 -31.80 -12.79 55.94
C ILE A 309 -31.11 -12.08 57.08
N LEU A 310 -30.46 -10.90 56.81
CA LEU A 310 -29.60 -10.24 57.77
C LEU A 310 -30.39 -9.67 58.96
N GLU A 311 -31.51 -8.99 58.66
CA GLU A 311 -32.32 -8.33 59.66
C GLU A 311 -32.99 -9.32 60.63
N PRO A 312 -33.59 -10.44 60.14
CA PRO A 312 -34.09 -11.50 61.02
C PRO A 312 -32.98 -12.18 61.85
N ILE A 313 -31.76 -12.38 61.23
CA ILE A 313 -30.65 -12.95 61.99
C ILE A 313 -30.20 -11.98 63.11
N ARG A 314 -30.11 -10.67 62.76
CA ARG A 314 -29.77 -9.64 63.75
C ARG A 314 -30.77 -9.58 64.87
N SER A 315 -32.05 -9.67 64.52
CA SER A 315 -33.14 -9.71 65.52
C SER A 315 -33.00 -10.91 66.46
N ILE A 316 -32.67 -12.10 65.88
CA ILE A 316 -32.44 -13.34 66.66
C ILE A 316 -31.21 -13.17 67.54
N THR A 317 -30.17 -12.48 67.08
CA THR A 317 -28.95 -12.24 67.84
C THR A 317 -29.15 -11.26 68.97
N GLU A 318 -29.91 -10.21 68.73
CA GLU A 318 -30.31 -9.31 69.85
C GLU A 318 -31.10 -10.03 70.93
N VAL A 319 -31.96 -10.94 70.48
CA VAL A 319 -32.62 -11.88 71.39
C VAL A 319 -31.61 -12.69 72.19
N PHE A 320 -30.59 -13.22 71.52
CA PHE A 320 -29.52 -14.02 72.20
C PHE A 320 -28.68 -13.17 73.18
N ASN A 321 -28.28 -11.95 72.75
CA ASN A 321 -27.56 -11.06 73.62
C ASN A 321 -28.38 -10.66 74.85
N LYS A 322 -29.66 -10.54 74.68
CA LYS A 322 -30.61 -10.32 75.77
C LYS A 322 -30.74 -11.59 76.65
N LEU A 323 -30.79 -12.79 75.97
CA LEU A 323 -30.86 -14.05 76.68
C LEU A 323 -29.56 -14.40 77.42
N SER A 324 -28.38 -14.08 76.88
CA SER A 324 -27.07 -14.29 77.56
C SER A 324 -26.91 -13.34 78.73
N LYS A 325 -27.62 -12.24 78.80
CA LYS A 325 -27.74 -11.31 79.93
C LYS A 325 -28.86 -11.66 80.88
N GLY A 326 -29.45 -12.88 80.75
CA GLY A 326 -30.49 -13.35 81.61
C GLY A 326 -31.87 -12.74 81.44
N ILE A 327 -32.11 -12.01 80.37
CA ILE A 327 -33.42 -11.36 80.12
C ILE A 327 -34.29 -12.39 79.33
N GLN A 328 -35.34 -12.87 79.97
CA GLN A 328 -36.31 -13.76 79.30
C GLN A 328 -37.13 -13.02 78.26
N ILE A 329 -37.14 -13.50 76.99
CA ILE A 329 -37.92 -12.95 75.91
C ILE A 329 -38.98 -13.97 75.54
N SER A 330 -40.23 -13.60 75.63
CA SER A 330 -41.38 -14.48 75.36
C SER A 330 -41.73 -14.61 73.88
N ASN A 331 -41.18 -13.77 73.01
CA ASN A 331 -41.49 -13.77 71.57
C ASN A 331 -40.18 -13.67 70.76
N ILE A 332 -39.78 -14.77 70.07
CA ILE A 332 -38.61 -14.80 69.23
C ILE A 332 -39.00 -14.39 67.80
N PRO A 333 -38.49 -13.26 67.30
CA PRO A 333 -38.80 -12.83 65.95
C PRO A 333 -38.42 -13.93 64.92
N GLY A 334 -39.31 -14.24 64.00
CA GLY A 334 -39.04 -15.26 62.97
C GLY A 334 -39.43 -16.70 63.33
N SER A 335 -39.95 -16.95 64.50
CA SER A 335 -40.36 -18.32 64.95
C SER A 335 -41.49 -18.93 64.10
N ARG A 336 -42.27 -18.11 63.34
CA ARG A 336 -43.30 -18.53 62.41
C ARG A 336 -42.78 -18.79 60.99
N ARG A 337 -41.52 -18.50 60.71
CA ARG A 337 -40.94 -18.76 59.40
C ARG A 337 -40.74 -20.28 59.20
N LYS A 338 -41.01 -20.71 57.96
CA LYS A 338 -40.85 -22.14 57.59
C LYS A 338 -39.49 -22.43 56.96
N ASP A 339 -38.59 -21.43 56.95
CA ASP A 339 -37.24 -21.51 56.43
C ASP A 339 -36.21 -21.87 57.50
N GLU A 340 -34.91 -21.92 57.13
CA GLU A 340 -33.80 -22.24 57.99
C GLU A 340 -33.67 -21.28 59.16
N ILE A 341 -34.01 -20.01 58.98
CA ILE A 341 -34.05 -19.00 60.04
C ILE A 341 -35.14 -19.33 61.03
N GLY A 342 -36.30 -19.79 60.52
CA GLY A 342 -37.35 -20.28 61.37
C GLY A 342 -36.97 -21.51 62.20
N LYS A 343 -36.16 -22.40 61.61
CA LYS A 343 -35.54 -23.51 62.32
C LYS A 343 -34.52 -23.05 63.36
N LEU A 344 -33.69 -22.03 62.95
CA LEU A 344 -32.74 -21.41 63.88
C LEU A 344 -33.43 -20.66 65.00
N ALA A 345 -34.52 -19.93 64.69
CA ALA A 345 -35.33 -19.28 65.69
C ALA A 345 -35.96 -20.31 66.66
N LYS A 346 -36.22 -21.51 66.21
CA LYS A 346 -36.68 -22.64 67.04
C LYS A 346 -35.57 -23.37 67.73
N ALA A 347 -34.41 -23.46 67.13
CA ALA A 347 -33.24 -24.07 67.67
C ALA A 347 -32.33 -23.09 68.43
N ALA A 348 -32.68 -21.82 68.39
CA ALA A 348 -31.89 -20.71 68.80
C ALA A 348 -31.47 -20.65 70.26
N LEU A 349 -31.91 -21.52 71.05
CA LEU A 349 -31.51 -21.55 72.46
C LEU A 349 -30.06 -22.02 72.72
N VAL A 350 -29.41 -22.54 71.75
CA VAL A 350 -28.11 -23.19 72.07
C VAL A 350 -26.91 -22.90 71.22
N PHE A 351 -27.07 -22.46 69.94
CA PHE A 351 -25.90 -22.53 69.02
C PHE A 351 -25.59 -21.34 68.14
N SER A 352 -26.22 -20.16 68.25
CA SER A 352 -26.19 -19.12 67.26
C SER A 352 -24.93 -18.23 67.21
N ASP A 353 -24.08 -18.26 68.23
CA ASP A 353 -23.04 -17.26 68.34
C ASP A 353 -21.78 -17.55 67.47
N LYS A 354 -21.43 -18.81 67.24
CA LYS A 354 -20.25 -19.19 66.45
C LYS A 354 -20.48 -19.11 64.95
N ASN A 355 -21.67 -19.44 64.47
CA ASN A 355 -21.96 -19.41 63.01
C ASN A 355 -22.07 -17.99 62.43
N ARG A 356 -22.51 -17.05 63.26
CA ARG A 356 -22.72 -15.66 62.85
C ARG A 356 -21.43 -14.93 62.48
N GLN A 357 -20.35 -15.17 63.25
CA GLN A 357 -19.08 -14.49 62.99
C GLN A 357 -18.39 -14.95 61.71
N THR A 358 -18.57 -16.23 61.36
CA THR A 358 -17.96 -16.83 60.17
C THR A 358 -18.68 -16.40 58.88
N GLU A 359 -20.03 -16.33 58.91
CA GLU A 359 -20.81 -15.91 57.75
C GLU A 359 -20.56 -14.44 57.40
N LYS A 360 -20.48 -13.57 58.41
CA LYS A 360 -20.26 -12.15 58.22
C LYS A 360 -18.91 -11.86 57.56
N LEU A 361 -17.86 -12.56 57.96
CA LEU A 361 -16.53 -12.43 57.36
C LEU A 361 -16.42 -12.98 55.94
N LEU A 362 -17.22 -14.03 55.62
CA LEU A 362 -17.23 -14.63 54.28
C LEU A 362 -17.90 -13.70 53.26
N ASP A 363 -19.00 -13.06 53.64
CA ASP A 363 -19.72 -12.15 52.75
C ASP A 363 -18.98 -10.82 52.51
N GLU A 364 -18.32 -10.26 53.52
CA GLU A 364 -17.44 -9.10 53.38
C GLU A 364 -16.24 -9.40 52.44
N SER A 365 -15.62 -10.57 52.60
CA SER A 365 -14.50 -11.01 51.75
C SER A 365 -14.93 -11.24 50.31
N ARG A 366 -16.11 -11.82 50.08
CA ARG A 366 -16.66 -12.06 48.72
C ARG A 366 -17.04 -10.75 48.02
N SER A 367 -17.65 -9.81 48.75
CA SER A 367 -18.00 -8.51 48.21
C SER A 367 -16.76 -7.72 47.78
N MET A 368 -15.71 -7.75 48.60
CA MET A 368 -14.44 -7.07 48.32
C MET A 368 -13.70 -7.67 47.12
N ASN A 369 -13.68 -9.01 47.00
CA ASN A 369 -13.04 -9.68 45.86
C ASN A 369 -13.77 -9.43 44.53
N SER A 370 -15.12 -9.43 44.52
CA SER A 370 -15.90 -9.15 43.35
C SER A 370 -15.71 -7.71 42.81
N GLN A 371 -15.59 -6.73 43.73
CA GLN A 371 -15.31 -5.34 43.33
C GLN A 371 -13.89 -5.15 42.76
N LEU A 372 -12.89 -5.82 43.36
CA LEU A 372 -11.49 -5.75 42.88
C LEU A 372 -11.30 -6.40 41.51
N GLU A 373 -11.95 -7.52 41.22
CA GLU A 373 -11.88 -8.16 39.91
C GLU A 373 -12.52 -7.28 38.78
N GLY A 374 -13.68 -6.70 39.06
CA GLY A 374 -14.35 -5.80 38.11
C GLY A 374 -13.52 -4.58 37.76
N LEU A 375 -12.90 -3.95 38.78
CA LEU A 375 -12.09 -2.74 38.61
C LEU A 375 -10.79 -3.02 37.82
N ASN A 376 -10.10 -4.13 38.12
CA ASN A 376 -8.87 -4.51 37.43
C ASN A 376 -9.12 -4.83 35.94
N LYS A 377 -10.26 -5.44 35.62
CA LYS A 377 -10.61 -5.77 34.25
C LYS A 377 -10.88 -4.52 33.40
N ALA A 378 -11.67 -3.60 33.92
CA ALA A 378 -11.98 -2.34 33.26
C ALA A 378 -10.74 -1.45 32.99
N LEU A 379 -9.81 -1.44 33.95
CA LEU A 379 -8.56 -0.68 33.82
C LEU A 379 -7.65 -1.26 32.73
N THR A 380 -7.55 -2.58 32.68
CA THR A 380 -6.69 -3.28 31.69
C THR A 380 -7.23 -3.06 30.26
N GLU A 381 -8.54 -3.16 30.07
CA GLU A 381 -9.19 -2.95 28.77
C GLU A 381 -9.01 -1.52 28.26
N SER A 382 -9.14 -0.53 29.15
CA SER A 382 -8.94 0.89 28.79
C SER A 382 -7.51 1.19 28.34
N LYS A 383 -6.52 0.63 29.04
CA LYS A 383 -5.09 0.80 28.72
C LYS A 383 -4.74 0.24 27.34
N ILE A 384 -5.19 -0.98 27.05
CA ILE A 384 -4.93 -1.64 25.75
C ILE A 384 -5.54 -0.84 24.59
N LYS A 385 -6.71 -0.24 24.79
CA LYS A 385 -7.39 0.56 23.76
C LYS A 385 -6.63 1.85 23.42
N ALA A 386 -6.10 2.55 24.43
CA ALA A 386 -5.32 3.77 24.25
C ALA A 386 -3.97 3.50 23.56
N GLU A 387 -3.27 2.44 23.96
CA GLU A 387 -1.98 2.08 23.36
C GLU A 387 -2.10 1.71 21.86
N LYS A 388 -3.18 0.98 21.49
CA LYS A 388 -3.46 0.61 20.09
C LYS A 388 -3.77 1.82 19.20
N ALA A 389 -4.54 2.79 19.70
CA ALA A 389 -4.87 3.99 18.94
C ALA A 389 -3.63 4.84 18.61
N THR A 390 -2.73 4.99 19.58
CA THR A 390 -1.48 5.76 19.41
C THR A 390 -0.52 5.08 18.42
N ALA A 391 -0.41 3.73 18.49
CA ALA A 391 0.44 2.98 17.58
C ALA A 391 -0.02 3.08 16.11
N SER A 392 -1.33 2.97 15.88
CA SER A 392 -1.91 3.08 14.52
C SER A 392 -1.68 4.46 13.89
N LYS A 393 -1.84 5.55 14.67
CA LYS A 393 -1.56 6.92 14.22
C LYS A 393 -0.10 7.09 13.80
N SER A 394 0.82 6.57 14.59
CA SER A 394 2.26 6.70 14.32
C SER A 394 2.72 5.92 13.07
N ILE A 395 2.18 4.71 12.86
CA ILE A 395 2.49 3.89 11.66
C ILE A 395 1.94 4.56 10.39
N PHE A 396 0.72 5.08 10.44
CA PHE A 396 0.13 5.80 9.31
C PHE A 396 1.00 6.97 8.86
N LEU A 397 1.45 7.80 9.82
CA LEU A 397 2.24 8.99 9.54
C LEU A 397 3.64 8.64 9.00
N ALA A 398 4.28 7.59 9.55
CA ALA A 398 5.58 7.13 9.07
C ALA A 398 5.52 6.64 7.61
N ASN A 399 4.49 5.86 7.28
CA ASN A 399 4.31 5.34 5.92
C ASN A 399 4.02 6.47 4.92
N MET A 400 3.15 7.42 5.27
CA MET A 400 2.84 8.58 4.42
C MET A 400 4.07 9.38 4.03
N SER A 401 5.06 9.47 4.95
CA SER A 401 6.31 10.17 4.63
C SER A 401 7.09 9.56 3.50
N HIS A 402 7.32 8.26 3.61
CA HIS A 402 8.08 7.54 2.59
C HIS A 402 7.39 7.62 1.22
N GLU A 403 6.07 7.49 1.23
CA GLU A 403 5.23 7.49 0.04
C GLU A 403 5.20 8.84 -0.71
N ILE A 404 5.38 9.94 0.03
CA ILE A 404 5.42 11.27 -0.58
C ILE A 404 6.85 11.64 -0.98
N ARG A 405 7.86 11.25 -0.18
CA ARG A 405 9.26 11.60 -0.43
C ARG A 405 9.78 10.99 -1.76
N THR A 406 9.42 9.75 -2.02
CA THR A 406 9.92 9.02 -3.19
C THR A 406 9.53 9.67 -4.53
N PRO A 407 8.23 9.95 -4.81
CA PRO A 407 7.85 10.65 -6.05
C PRO A 407 8.40 12.06 -6.12
N MET A 408 8.50 12.76 -4.98
CA MET A 408 9.04 14.10 -4.95
C MET A 408 10.53 14.16 -5.31
N ASN A 409 11.33 13.23 -4.76
CA ASN A 409 12.74 13.10 -5.15
C ASN A 409 12.90 12.75 -6.63
N GLY A 410 12.00 11.91 -7.17
CA GLY A 410 11.97 11.59 -8.60
C GLY A 410 11.68 12.83 -9.47
N ILE A 411 10.69 13.64 -9.07
CA ILE A 411 10.36 14.89 -9.78
C ILE A 411 11.54 15.86 -9.77
N ILE A 412 12.16 16.07 -8.60
CA ILE A 412 13.30 16.97 -8.46
C ILE A 412 14.47 16.48 -9.32
N GLY A 413 14.79 15.18 -9.25
CA GLY A 413 15.88 14.61 -10.07
C GLY A 413 15.63 14.73 -11.58
N LEU A 414 14.39 14.58 -12.04
CA LEU A 414 14.04 14.80 -13.45
C LEU A 414 14.19 16.27 -13.86
N ILE A 415 13.84 17.20 -12.97
CA ILE A 415 14.02 18.63 -13.20
C ILE A 415 15.54 18.95 -13.28
N GLU A 416 16.35 18.41 -12.37
CA GLU A 416 17.82 18.59 -12.37
C GLU A 416 18.46 18.03 -13.64
N LEU A 417 17.99 16.87 -14.12
CA LEU A 417 18.45 16.30 -15.39
C LEU A 417 18.05 17.17 -16.60
N ALA A 418 16.82 17.69 -16.57
CA ALA A 418 16.38 18.61 -17.61
C ALA A 418 17.20 19.91 -17.64
N GLN A 419 17.58 20.42 -16.47
CA GLN A 419 18.41 21.62 -16.33
C GLN A 419 19.85 21.47 -16.87
N GLN A 420 20.35 20.23 -16.98
CA GLN A 420 21.67 19.93 -17.57
C GLN A 420 21.69 20.02 -19.09
N GLN A 421 20.51 20.13 -19.73
CA GLN A 421 20.43 20.29 -21.18
C GLN A 421 20.57 21.77 -21.60
N GLU A 422 20.84 21.99 -22.88
CA GLU A 422 20.79 23.35 -23.44
C GLU A 422 19.34 23.85 -23.51
N LEU A 423 18.99 24.69 -22.56
CA LEU A 423 17.63 25.22 -22.42
C LEU A 423 17.60 26.73 -22.66
N SER A 424 16.49 27.21 -23.22
CA SER A 424 16.27 28.65 -23.26
C SER A 424 16.19 29.23 -21.84
N PRO A 425 16.60 30.49 -21.64
CA PRO A 425 16.57 31.14 -20.34
C PRO A 425 15.18 31.06 -19.65
N THR A 426 14.13 31.13 -20.44
CA THR A 426 12.74 31.06 -19.96
C THR A 426 12.39 29.67 -19.41
N VAL A 427 12.75 28.62 -20.14
CA VAL A 427 12.52 27.23 -19.72
C VAL A 427 13.34 26.88 -18.49
N ARG A 428 14.61 27.32 -18.45
CA ARG A 428 15.46 27.17 -17.29
C ARG A 428 14.83 27.81 -16.04
N GLY A 429 14.31 29.04 -16.18
CA GLY A 429 13.64 29.72 -15.06
C GLY A 429 12.36 29.02 -14.57
N TYR A 430 11.64 28.32 -15.43
CA TYR A 430 10.50 27.50 -14.98
C TYR A 430 10.96 26.27 -14.22
N LEU A 431 12.03 25.61 -14.69
CA LEU A 431 12.59 24.44 -14.01
C LEU A 431 13.21 24.80 -12.66
N ASP A 432 13.87 25.97 -12.54
CA ASP A 432 14.38 26.48 -11.26
C ASP A 432 13.26 26.68 -10.23
N LYS A 433 12.15 27.30 -10.69
CA LYS A 433 10.97 27.49 -9.82
C LYS A 433 10.32 26.16 -9.43
N ALA A 434 10.25 25.21 -10.36
CA ALA A 434 9.67 23.89 -10.09
C ALA A 434 10.55 23.08 -9.11
N ALA A 435 11.89 23.09 -9.28
CA ALA A 435 12.83 22.47 -8.35
C ALA A 435 12.70 23.07 -6.94
N TYR A 436 12.71 24.42 -6.86
CA TYR A 436 12.56 25.13 -5.60
C TYR A 436 11.23 24.78 -4.88
N SER A 437 10.12 24.74 -5.62
CA SER A 437 8.81 24.36 -5.05
C SER A 437 8.80 22.91 -4.54
N GLY A 438 9.46 22.00 -5.26
CA GLY A 438 9.61 20.60 -4.85
C GLY A 438 10.43 20.46 -3.56
N GLN A 439 11.51 21.22 -3.44
CA GLN A 439 12.34 21.24 -2.21
C GLN A 439 11.58 21.78 -1.01
N ILE A 440 10.81 22.87 -1.18
CA ILE A 440 9.94 23.38 -0.12
C ILE A 440 8.93 22.32 0.33
N LEU A 441 8.30 21.63 -0.62
CA LEU A 441 7.30 20.60 -0.28
C LEU A 441 7.92 19.46 0.54
N ILE A 442 9.11 19.01 0.18
CA ILE A 442 9.84 17.99 0.96
C ILE A 442 10.15 18.49 2.38
N SER A 443 10.56 19.78 2.53
CA SER A 443 10.80 20.37 3.84
C SER A 443 9.54 20.36 4.71
N VAL A 444 8.42 20.83 4.18
CA VAL A 444 7.13 20.85 4.91
C VAL A 444 6.71 19.44 5.36
N ILE A 445 6.91 18.44 4.49
CA ILE A 445 6.59 17.04 4.84
C ILE A 445 7.49 16.55 5.97
N ASN A 446 8.78 16.86 5.93
CA ASN A 446 9.69 16.51 7.02
C ASN A 446 9.31 17.19 8.34
N ASP A 447 8.92 18.48 8.30
CA ASP A 447 8.48 19.22 9.48
C ASP A 447 7.21 18.60 10.11
N ILE A 448 6.24 18.19 9.28
CA ILE A 448 5.03 17.49 9.75
C ILE A 448 5.37 16.16 10.43
N LEU A 449 6.36 15.47 9.89
CA LEU A 449 6.81 14.19 10.45
C LEU A 449 7.56 14.35 11.77
N ASP A 450 8.43 15.33 11.83
CA ASP A 450 9.19 15.57 13.06
C ASP A 450 8.27 16.07 14.16
N PHE A 451 7.27 16.89 13.84
CA PHE A 451 6.17 17.21 14.77
C PHE A 451 5.43 15.95 15.23
N SER A 452 5.15 15.03 14.31
CA SER A 452 4.46 13.77 14.64
C SER A 452 5.30 12.81 15.47
N LYS A 453 6.64 12.81 15.29
CA LYS A 453 7.58 12.04 16.14
C LYS A 453 7.69 12.64 17.54
N ILE A 454 7.63 13.98 17.65
CA ILE A 454 7.59 14.70 18.93
C ILE A 454 6.31 14.34 19.68
N GLU A 455 5.14 14.40 19.00
CA GLU A 455 3.84 14.03 19.58
C GLU A 455 3.81 12.57 20.06
N ALA A 456 4.49 11.66 19.33
CA ALA A 456 4.62 10.26 19.69
C ALA A 456 5.73 9.96 20.72
N GLY A 457 6.45 10.98 21.19
CA GLY A 457 7.55 10.83 22.18
C GLY A 457 8.76 10.05 21.65
N LYS A 458 8.95 9.94 20.34
CA LYS A 458 10.01 9.16 19.69
C LYS A 458 11.21 9.97 19.23
N LEU A 459 11.20 11.29 19.38
CA LEU A 459 12.36 12.12 19.08
C LEU A 459 13.25 12.20 20.34
N LYS A 460 14.41 11.57 20.32
CA LYS A 460 15.49 11.87 21.25
C LYS A 460 16.14 13.17 20.75
N ILE A 461 16.00 14.24 21.50
CA ILE A 461 16.74 15.50 21.34
C ILE A 461 18.22 15.23 21.61
#